data_dd0135d930191a8528ecc0f307caf086
#
_entry.id   dd0135d930191a8528ecc0f307caf086
#
_cell.length_a   1.000
_cell.length_b   1.000
_cell.length_c   1.000
_cell.angle_alpha   90.00
_cell.angle_beta   90.00
_cell.angle_gamma   90.00
#
_symmetry.space_group_name_H-M   'P 1'
#
loop_
_entity.id
_entity.type
_entity.pdbx_description
1 polymer ?
#
loop_
_entity_poly.entity_id
_entity_poly.type
_entity_poly.pdbx_seq_one_letter_code
_entity_poly.pdbx_strand_id
1 'polypeptide(L)'
;MLLCAAFFTLHSSLLTLSAQDKPFKGVIINKANDVFMRINLYEDDIKIPGQEILGNTYGYIKKNTDSRVWIIIGVTMDEKHNKALLEMVNDYGSEDLNAELSIQPDSTYLLRQLNGSTIKMAGNGKWIKMPKEMKFIKK
;
A
#
# COMPACT_ATOMS: atom_id res chain seq x y z
N MET A 1 2.65 28.34 37.32
CA MET A 1 1.52 27.41 37.33
C MET A 1 0.67 27.48 36.06
N LEU A 2 0.29 28.64 35.62
CA LEU A 2 -0.48 28.80 34.39
C LEU A 2 0.27 28.32 33.13
N LEU A 3 1.56 28.52 33.07
CA LEU A 3 2.40 28.08 31.99
C LEU A 3 2.44 26.53 31.83
N CYS A 4 2.41 25.82 32.96
CA CYS A 4 2.44 24.38 32.95
C CYS A 4 1.12 23.79 32.40
N ALA A 5 0.00 24.40 32.71
CA ALA A 5 -1.30 23.95 32.21
C ALA A 5 -1.41 24.11 30.68
N ALA A 6 -0.95 25.23 30.14
CA ALA A 6 -0.97 25.50 28.70
C ALA A 6 -0.04 24.52 27.95
N PHE A 7 1.10 24.24 28.47
CA PHE A 7 2.06 23.29 27.90
C PHE A 7 1.46 21.87 27.87
N PHE A 8 0.78 21.48 28.92
CA PHE A 8 0.14 20.17 29.02
C PHE A 8 -0.95 19.98 27.96
N THR A 9 -1.73 21.02 27.69
CA THR A 9 -2.78 20.96 26.67
C THR A 9 -2.21 20.74 25.26
N LEU A 10 -1.15 21.45 24.91
CA LEU A 10 -0.48 21.28 23.63
C LEU A 10 0.05 19.87 23.43
N HIS A 11 0.63 19.31 24.48
CA HIS A 11 1.18 17.97 24.42
C HIS A 11 0.09 16.91 24.16
N SER A 12 -1.07 17.05 24.78
CA SER A 12 -2.20 16.16 24.58
C SER A 12 -2.72 16.19 23.14
N SER A 13 -2.77 17.37 22.52
CA SER A 13 -3.21 17.52 21.13
C SER A 13 -2.29 16.77 20.16
N LEU A 14 -0.99 16.86 20.35
CA LEU A 14 -0.02 16.15 19.51
C LEU A 14 -0.17 14.63 19.60
N LEU A 15 -0.36 14.10 20.80
CA LEU A 15 -0.56 12.67 21.00
C LEU A 15 -1.84 12.18 20.32
N THR A 16 -2.92 12.94 20.37
CA THR A 16 -4.17 12.58 19.73
C THR A 16 -4.03 12.46 18.22
N LEU A 17 -3.33 13.42 17.58
CA LEU A 17 -3.09 13.38 16.14
C LEU A 17 -2.26 12.16 15.73
N SER A 18 -1.21 11.85 16.49
CA SER A 18 -0.35 10.70 16.20
C SER A 18 -1.10 9.38 16.28
N ALA A 19 -1.99 9.25 17.26
CA ALA A 19 -2.75 8.02 17.50
C ALA A 19 -3.76 7.73 16.37
N GLN A 20 -4.18 8.74 15.61
CA GLN A 20 -5.18 8.58 14.55
C GLN A 20 -4.56 8.33 13.16
N ASP A 21 -3.27 8.51 13.02
CA ASP A 21 -2.62 8.41 11.72
C ASP A 21 -2.08 7.00 11.46
N LYS A 22 -2.67 6.35 10.46
CA LYS A 22 -2.21 5.05 9.96
C LYS A 22 -2.04 5.14 8.45
N PRO A 23 -0.91 5.69 7.99
CA PRO A 23 -0.74 5.97 6.57
C PRO A 23 -0.72 4.72 5.68
N PHE A 24 -0.28 3.57 6.21
CA PHE A 24 -0.24 2.33 5.43
C PHE A 24 -1.53 1.52 5.54
N LYS A 25 -2.65 2.18 5.74
CA LYS A 25 -3.98 1.55 5.78
C LYS A 25 -4.97 2.38 4.98
N GLY A 26 -5.65 1.75 4.04
CA GLY A 26 -6.68 2.40 3.22
C GLY A 26 -6.51 2.10 1.75
N VAL A 27 -7.03 2.98 0.91
CA VAL A 27 -6.97 2.86 -0.54
C VAL A 27 -6.11 3.99 -1.09
N ILE A 28 -5.17 3.64 -1.95
CA ILE A 28 -4.33 4.60 -2.66
C ILE A 28 -4.47 4.36 -4.16
N ILE A 29 -4.44 5.44 -4.95
CA ILE A 29 -4.74 5.38 -6.38
C ILE A 29 -3.62 5.97 -7.21
N ASN A 30 -3.40 5.36 -8.39
CA ASN A 30 -2.54 5.88 -9.45
C ASN A 30 -3.40 6.05 -10.69
N LYS A 31 -3.76 7.29 -11.01
CA LYS A 31 -4.64 7.59 -12.13
C LYS A 31 -3.96 7.36 -13.48
N ALA A 32 -2.68 7.61 -13.56
CA ALA A 32 -1.95 7.50 -14.83
C ALA A 32 -1.99 6.08 -15.41
N ASN A 33 -1.99 5.06 -14.55
CA ASN A 33 -2.04 3.66 -14.98
C ASN A 33 -3.37 2.99 -14.68
N ASP A 34 -4.34 3.74 -14.15
CA ASP A 34 -5.67 3.25 -13.80
C ASP A 34 -5.63 2.07 -12.83
N VAL A 35 -4.76 2.14 -11.83
CA VAL A 35 -4.62 1.11 -10.79
C VAL A 35 -4.83 1.70 -9.41
N PHE A 36 -5.22 0.84 -8.48
CA PHE A 36 -5.31 1.21 -7.08
C PHE A 36 -4.75 0.08 -6.23
N MET A 37 -4.38 0.43 -5.00
CA MET A 37 -4.02 -0.54 -3.98
C MET A 37 -4.95 -0.39 -2.80
N ARG A 38 -5.43 -1.50 -2.29
CA ARG A 38 -6.10 -1.57 -1.01
C ARG A 38 -5.16 -2.26 -0.03
N ILE A 39 -4.81 -1.59 1.04
CA ILE A 39 -3.76 -2.06 1.95
C ILE A 39 -4.18 -1.92 3.41
N ASN A 40 -3.67 -2.84 4.20
CA ASN A 40 -3.48 -2.69 5.63
C ASN A 40 -2.15 -3.38 5.94
N LEU A 41 -1.07 -2.62 5.95
CA LEU A 41 0.26 -3.20 6.15
C LEU A 41 0.57 -3.48 7.62
N TYR A 42 -0.31 -3.08 8.51
CA TYR A 42 -0.17 -3.33 9.95
C TYR A 42 -0.73 -4.69 10.35
N GLU A 43 -1.70 -5.19 9.61
CA GLU A 43 -2.46 -6.39 9.97
C GLU A 43 -3.03 -7.06 8.72
N ASP A 44 -2.88 -8.38 8.61
CA ASP A 44 -3.37 -9.14 7.46
C ASP A 44 -4.88 -9.39 7.55
N ASP A 45 -5.66 -8.36 7.33
CA ASP A 45 -7.11 -8.41 7.41
C ASP A 45 -7.82 -8.11 6.08
N ILE A 46 -7.09 -8.07 4.96
CA ILE A 46 -7.66 -7.75 3.65
C ILE A 46 -7.97 -9.05 2.90
N LYS A 47 -9.24 -9.20 2.51
CA LYS A 47 -9.66 -10.31 1.66
C LYS A 47 -9.64 -9.89 0.20
N ILE A 48 -9.24 -10.80 -0.68
CA ILE A 48 -9.19 -10.53 -2.11
C ILE A 48 -10.59 -10.71 -2.69
N PRO A 49 -11.15 -9.69 -3.36
CA PRO A 49 -12.48 -9.80 -3.95
C PRO A 49 -12.58 -10.98 -4.93
N GLY A 50 -13.59 -11.84 -4.73
CA GLY A 50 -13.80 -13.00 -5.57
C GLY A 50 -12.86 -14.17 -5.32
N GLN A 51 -11.96 -14.06 -4.34
CA GLN A 51 -10.97 -15.10 -4.05
C GLN A 51 -10.84 -15.33 -2.55
N GLU A 52 -11.96 -15.50 -1.88
CA GLU A 52 -11.99 -15.66 -0.41
C GLU A 52 -11.23 -16.92 0.06
N ILE A 53 -11.05 -17.90 -0.81
CA ILE A 53 -10.28 -19.11 -0.49
C ILE A 53 -8.81 -18.79 -0.16
N LEU A 54 -8.28 -17.68 -0.64
CA LEU A 54 -6.91 -17.27 -0.34
C LEU A 54 -6.74 -16.76 1.10
N GLY A 55 -7.86 -16.51 1.79
CA GLY A 55 -7.82 -16.02 3.16
C GLY A 55 -7.43 -14.54 3.26
N ASN A 56 -6.87 -14.18 4.40
CA ASN A 56 -6.48 -12.80 4.68
C ASN A 56 -5.09 -12.48 4.14
N THR A 57 -4.95 -11.25 3.65
CA THR A 57 -3.69 -10.73 3.10
C THR A 57 -3.45 -9.33 3.63
N TYR A 58 -2.29 -8.75 3.31
CA TYR A 58 -1.99 -7.36 3.65
C TYR A 58 -2.54 -6.38 2.62
N GLY A 59 -3.02 -6.87 1.50
CA GLY A 59 -3.60 -6.03 0.47
C GLY A 59 -3.34 -6.53 -0.94
N TYR A 60 -3.69 -5.70 -1.90
CA TYR A 60 -3.54 -6.05 -3.30
C TYR A 60 -3.46 -4.79 -4.17
N ILE A 61 -2.92 -4.96 -5.37
CA ILE A 61 -2.97 -3.95 -6.42
C ILE A 61 -3.79 -4.49 -7.59
N LYS A 62 -4.66 -3.65 -8.13
CA LYS A 62 -5.61 -4.03 -9.17
C LYS A 62 -5.85 -2.87 -10.11
N LYS A 63 -6.05 -3.18 -11.39
CA LYS A 63 -6.53 -2.21 -12.37
C LYS A 63 -8.05 -2.11 -12.28
N ASN A 64 -8.62 -0.92 -12.42
CA ASN A 64 -10.06 -0.73 -12.26
C ASN A 64 -10.89 -1.56 -13.25
N THR A 65 -10.37 -1.80 -14.44
CA THR A 65 -11.07 -2.50 -15.53
C THR A 65 -10.71 -3.97 -15.66
N ASP A 66 -9.93 -4.52 -14.72
CA ASP A 66 -9.45 -5.90 -14.80
C ASP A 66 -9.66 -6.61 -13.48
N SER A 67 -9.97 -7.91 -13.54
CA SER A 67 -10.14 -8.76 -12.37
C SER A 67 -8.83 -9.31 -11.81
N ARG A 68 -7.73 -9.19 -12.55
CA ARG A 68 -6.41 -9.67 -12.12
C ARG A 68 -5.87 -8.83 -10.98
N VAL A 69 -5.23 -9.50 -10.03
CA VAL A 69 -4.65 -8.82 -8.87
C VAL A 69 -3.23 -9.31 -8.62
N TRP A 70 -2.42 -8.45 -8.03
CA TRP A 70 -1.19 -8.84 -7.37
C TRP A 70 -1.41 -8.66 -5.87
N ILE A 71 -1.02 -9.66 -5.11
CA ILE A 71 -1.39 -9.81 -3.69
C ILE A 71 -0.17 -9.57 -2.83
N ILE A 72 -0.33 -8.81 -1.76
CA ILE A 72 0.72 -8.57 -0.77
C ILE A 72 0.62 -9.68 0.28
N ILE A 73 1.56 -10.60 0.27
CA ILE A 73 1.57 -11.76 1.16
C ILE A 73 2.50 -11.59 2.36
N GLY A 74 3.42 -10.64 2.30
CA GLY A 74 4.35 -10.37 3.39
C GLY A 74 4.72 -8.90 3.45
N VAL A 75 4.99 -8.42 4.65
CA VAL A 75 5.36 -7.02 4.89
C VAL A 75 6.45 -6.96 5.93
N THR A 76 7.48 -6.16 5.65
CA THR A 76 8.46 -5.75 6.65
C THR A 76 8.39 -4.24 6.79
N MET A 77 7.88 -3.78 7.93
CA MET A 77 7.70 -2.34 8.17
C MET A 77 9.02 -1.69 8.59
N ASP A 78 9.24 -0.50 8.06
CA ASP A 78 10.30 0.41 8.50
C ASP A 78 9.66 1.77 8.74
N GLU A 79 8.94 1.87 9.85
CA GLU A 79 8.18 3.09 10.18
C GLU A 79 9.08 4.30 10.37
N LYS A 80 10.29 4.09 10.87
CA LYS A 80 11.27 5.15 11.07
C LYS A 80 11.61 5.87 9.76
N HIS A 81 11.63 5.14 8.65
CA HIS A 81 11.92 5.71 7.33
C HIS A 81 10.68 5.83 6.45
N ASN A 82 9.49 5.69 7.03
CA ASN A 82 8.20 5.83 6.32
C ASN A 82 8.11 4.92 5.11
N LYS A 83 8.53 3.67 5.24
CA LYS A 83 8.47 2.71 4.15
C LYS A 83 8.21 1.30 4.63
N ALA A 84 7.81 0.45 3.69
CA ALA A 84 7.56 -0.96 3.93
C ALA A 84 8.11 -1.76 2.76
N LEU A 85 8.72 -2.90 3.05
CA LEU A 85 9.11 -3.88 2.04
C LEU A 85 7.97 -4.87 1.90
N LEU A 86 7.57 -5.13 0.65
CA LEU A 86 6.42 -5.96 0.32
C LEU A 86 6.89 -7.21 -0.42
N GLU A 87 6.33 -8.36 -0.04
CA GLU A 87 6.41 -9.58 -0.82
C GLU A 87 5.07 -9.72 -1.55
N MET A 88 5.12 -9.80 -2.88
CA MET A 88 3.93 -9.83 -3.71
C MET A 88 3.94 -11.04 -4.64
N VAL A 89 2.75 -11.57 -4.89
CA VAL A 89 2.55 -12.65 -5.85
C VAL A 89 1.36 -12.29 -6.74
N ASN A 90 1.35 -12.83 -7.96
CA ASN A 90 0.18 -12.68 -8.81
C ASN A 90 -0.94 -13.63 -8.34
N ASP A 91 -2.14 -13.43 -8.87
CA ASP A 91 -3.31 -14.22 -8.47
C ASP A 91 -3.23 -15.72 -8.83
N TYR A 92 -2.37 -16.08 -9.76
CA TYR A 92 -2.10 -17.48 -10.09
C TYR A 92 -1.00 -18.12 -9.24
N GLY A 93 -0.25 -17.32 -8.48
CA GLY A 93 0.88 -17.81 -7.70
C GLY A 93 2.09 -18.24 -8.54
N SER A 94 2.11 -17.90 -9.83
CA SER A 94 3.19 -18.31 -10.74
C SER A 94 4.33 -17.32 -10.81
N GLU A 95 4.12 -16.07 -10.38
CA GLU A 95 5.13 -15.02 -10.39
C GLU A 95 5.15 -14.32 -9.05
N ASP A 96 6.33 -13.91 -8.62
CA ASP A 96 6.51 -13.17 -7.38
C ASP A 96 7.47 -12.00 -7.59
N LEU A 97 7.40 -11.03 -6.70
CA LEU A 97 8.33 -9.92 -6.68
C LEU A 97 8.43 -9.33 -5.29
N ASN A 98 9.51 -8.61 -5.07
CA ASN A 98 9.68 -7.75 -3.92
C ASN A 98 9.51 -6.30 -4.36
N ALA A 99 8.82 -5.51 -3.54
CA ALA A 99 8.59 -4.10 -3.81
C ALA A 99 8.77 -3.29 -2.54
N GLU A 100 8.92 -1.99 -2.71
CA GLU A 100 9.00 -1.05 -1.60
C GLU A 100 7.91 -0.01 -1.77
N LEU A 101 7.12 0.20 -0.72
CA LEU A 101 6.14 1.27 -0.67
C LEU A 101 6.62 2.30 0.33
N SER A 102 6.85 3.52 -0.13
CA SER A 102 7.34 4.59 0.73
C SER A 102 6.42 5.81 0.68
N ILE A 103 6.37 6.54 1.80
CA ILE A 103 5.62 7.79 1.88
C ILE A 103 6.61 8.92 1.64
N GLN A 104 6.30 9.74 0.64
CA GLN A 104 7.15 10.85 0.23
C GLN A 104 6.86 12.09 1.09
N PRO A 105 7.76 13.09 1.11
CA PRO A 105 7.54 14.30 1.90
C PRO A 105 6.25 15.04 1.55
N ASP A 106 5.76 14.92 0.32
CA ASP A 106 4.50 15.54 -0.11
C ASP A 106 3.26 14.71 0.22
N SER A 107 3.40 13.67 1.04
CA SER A 107 2.34 12.75 1.46
C SER A 107 1.82 11.83 0.35
N THR A 108 2.51 11.76 -0.77
CA THR A 108 2.22 10.75 -1.79
C THR A 108 2.93 9.45 -1.45
N TYR A 109 2.53 8.36 -2.12
CA TYR A 109 3.14 7.05 -1.97
C TYR A 109 3.90 6.70 -3.23
N LEU A 110 5.07 6.11 -3.06
CA LEU A 110 5.86 5.61 -4.18
C LEU A 110 5.99 4.10 -4.05
N LEU A 111 5.49 3.38 -5.05
CA LEU A 111 5.69 1.93 -5.16
C LEU A 111 6.82 1.69 -6.13
N ARG A 112 7.87 1.03 -5.65
CA ARG A 112 9.03 0.68 -6.47
C ARG A 112 9.18 -0.83 -6.52
N GLN A 113 9.15 -1.38 -7.73
CA GLN A 113 9.41 -2.81 -7.93
C GLN A 113 10.91 -3.07 -7.84
N LEU A 114 11.30 -4.03 -7.00
CA LEU A 114 12.72 -4.34 -6.76
C LEU A 114 13.13 -5.57 -7.58
N ASN A 115 13.18 -6.74 -6.95
CA ASN A 115 13.59 -7.97 -7.62
C ASN A 115 12.40 -8.88 -7.87
N GLY A 116 12.56 -9.78 -8.84
CA GLY A 116 11.57 -10.75 -9.23
C GLY A 116 10.86 -10.34 -10.50
N SER A 117 9.62 -10.77 -10.65
CA SER A 117 8.80 -10.47 -11.81
C SER A 117 8.37 -9.01 -11.85
N THR A 118 7.90 -8.56 -13.00
CA THR A 118 7.29 -7.23 -13.15
C THR A 118 5.78 -7.36 -13.03
N ILE A 119 5.15 -6.41 -12.35
CA ILE A 119 3.68 -6.36 -12.29
C ILE A 119 3.12 -6.15 -13.68
N LYS A 120 2.26 -7.05 -14.11
CA LYS A 120 1.55 -6.98 -15.38
C LYS A 120 0.06 -6.96 -15.12
N MET A 121 -0.64 -6.11 -15.86
CA MET A 121 -2.09 -6.00 -15.79
C MET A 121 -2.67 -6.21 -17.18
N ALA A 122 -3.84 -6.83 -17.26
CA ALA A 122 -4.52 -7.00 -18.54
C ALA A 122 -5.24 -5.70 -18.93
N GLY A 123 -5.15 -5.34 -20.21
CA GLY A 123 -5.83 -4.19 -20.74
C GLY A 123 -5.99 -4.32 -22.24
N ASN A 124 -7.22 -4.13 -22.75
CA ASN A 124 -7.52 -4.20 -24.19
C ASN A 124 -7.00 -5.49 -24.86
N GLY A 125 -7.12 -6.62 -24.16
CA GLY A 125 -6.68 -7.91 -24.67
C GLY A 125 -5.17 -8.14 -24.65
N LYS A 126 -4.43 -7.28 -23.99
CA LYS A 126 -2.96 -7.37 -23.92
C LYS A 126 -2.48 -7.33 -22.47
N TRP A 127 -1.32 -7.91 -22.23
CA TRP A 127 -0.62 -7.75 -20.96
C TRP A 127 0.20 -6.47 -21.01
N ILE A 128 -0.04 -5.59 -20.03
CA ILE A 128 0.65 -4.31 -19.91
C ILE A 128 1.55 -4.35 -18.69
N LYS A 129 2.84 -4.15 -18.88
CA LYS A 129 3.78 -4.04 -17.77
C LYS A 129 3.61 -2.70 -17.08
N MET A 130 3.48 -2.73 -15.76
CA MET A 130 3.41 -1.50 -14.98
C MET A 130 4.80 -0.89 -14.86
N PRO A 131 4.89 0.44 -14.79
CA PRO A 131 6.18 1.12 -14.59
C PRO A 131 6.86 0.63 -13.32
N LYS A 132 8.19 0.61 -13.32
CA LYS A 132 8.99 0.17 -12.18
C LYS A 132 8.70 1.02 -10.94
N GLU A 133 8.40 2.29 -11.13
CA GLU A 133 8.00 3.21 -10.07
C GLU A 133 6.65 3.81 -10.39
N MET A 134 5.75 3.75 -9.43
CA MET A 134 4.41 4.33 -9.57
C MET A 134 4.07 5.16 -8.35
N LYS A 135 3.56 6.36 -8.60
CA LYS A 135 3.15 7.28 -7.55
C LYS A 135 1.65 7.13 -7.29
N PHE A 136 1.29 7.04 -6.02
CA PHE A 136 -0.10 6.93 -5.59
C PHE A 136 -0.46 8.08 -4.68
N ILE A 137 -1.75 8.40 -4.68
CA ILE A 137 -2.31 9.37 -3.72
C ILE A 137 -3.40 8.67 -2.91
N LYS A 138 -3.58 9.11 -1.68
CA LYS A 138 -4.63 8.56 -0.82
C LYS A 138 -6.00 8.96 -1.35
N LYS A 139 -6.89 7.99 -1.37
CA LYS A 139 -8.26 8.22 -1.80
C LYS A 139 -9.08 8.92 -0.72
#